data_a05eef1ea12e7ab7827990ef57a04fd5
#
_entry.id   a05eef1ea12e7ab7827990ef57a04fd5
#
_cell.length_a   1.000
_cell.length_b   1.000
_cell.length_c   1.000
_cell.angle_alpha   90.00
_cell.angle_beta   90.00
_cell.angle_gamma   90.00
#
_symmetry.space_group_name_H-M   'P 1'
#
loop_
_entity.id
_entity.type
_entity.pdbx_description
1 polymer ?
#
loop_
_entity_poly.entity_id
_entity_poly.type
_entity_poly.pdbx_seq_one_letter_code
_entity_poly.pdbx_strand_id
1 'polypeptide(L)'
;MKPYWPSGRDALKTAVTLLTVSVSARSLRLSASAQVPEKIVLGTLPIPGIVSSIGQVDFFKEEGLTLELTRFNNFAPVLQAMTTGSVVAGEFGVAGSIIGITRGLPLIAPFLAGFSTPGHPFERIMVLQDSPIKTLDDLKGKKLAFLGPGTVPDMFLGALPKKTNIRKEDIDLVPMPAPNMPDALAQRLVDAIFAIPPTDTVAEQKYQARTVANATELVPYAGLGTFGLRREFADTHPEAARKLYRACIRFARWIDDNPVDNRRVVAKNLSFPADLAVHMRIALLARNGLPVMPNVWNLYEMLVGAKTIDPHPNPAKLFNDAIVEPTKRFTLPAVEELGLQPDPEIETMLKGDYPFLPKSVESYYADWERQLLKM
;
A
#
# COMPACT_ATOMS: atom_id res chain seq x y z
N MET A 1 52.83 -48.68 -52.67
CA MET A 1 52.96 -47.39 -51.97
C MET A 1 52.67 -47.65 -50.50
N LYS A 2 53.64 -47.51 -49.63
CA LYS A 2 53.50 -47.70 -48.18
C LYS A 2 53.16 -46.38 -47.55
N PRO A 3 52.26 -46.33 -46.55
CA PRO A 3 51.98 -45.07 -45.88
C PRO A 3 53.05 -44.69 -44.85
N TYR A 4 53.46 -43.43 -44.87
CA TYR A 4 54.43 -42.81 -43.98
C TYR A 4 53.78 -42.43 -42.63
N TRP A 5 54.39 -42.88 -41.50
CA TRP A 5 54.03 -42.47 -40.15
C TRP A 5 55.14 -41.58 -39.61
N PRO A 6 54.83 -40.36 -39.12
CA PRO A 6 55.88 -39.58 -38.52
C PRO A 6 56.15 -40.02 -37.08
N SER A 7 57.44 -39.98 -36.71
CA SER A 7 57.99 -40.48 -35.45
C SER A 7 57.62 -39.57 -34.28
N GLY A 8 57.46 -40.19 -33.11
CA GLY A 8 56.92 -39.63 -31.86
C GLY A 8 57.70 -38.49 -31.18
N ARG A 9 58.39 -37.63 -31.88
CA ARG A 9 59.08 -36.43 -31.31
C ARG A 9 58.38 -35.11 -31.59
N ASP A 10 57.47 -35.07 -32.53
CA ASP A 10 56.73 -33.82 -32.88
C ASP A 10 55.41 -33.67 -32.16
N ALA A 11 54.95 -34.75 -31.45
CA ALA A 11 53.73 -34.71 -30.66
C ALA A 11 53.84 -34.00 -29.29
N LEU A 12 55.09 -33.73 -28.84
CA LEU A 12 55.31 -33.11 -27.51
C LEU A 12 55.45 -31.57 -27.53
N LYS A 13 55.54 -30.94 -28.68
CA LYS A 13 55.64 -29.48 -28.78
C LYS A 13 54.34 -28.77 -28.99
N THR A 14 53.27 -29.47 -29.33
CA THR A 14 51.91 -28.86 -29.52
C THR A 14 51.03 -28.97 -28.28
N ALA A 15 51.45 -29.68 -27.23
CA ALA A 15 50.67 -29.89 -26.01
C ALA A 15 50.94 -28.83 -24.90
N VAL A 16 51.98 -28.00 -25.05
CA VAL A 16 52.38 -27.02 -24.02
C VAL A 16 51.79 -25.61 -24.24
N THR A 17 51.28 -25.34 -25.45
CA THR A 17 50.70 -24.00 -25.77
C THR A 17 49.20 -23.89 -25.59
N LEU A 18 48.48 -24.97 -25.19
CA LEU A 18 47.01 -24.99 -24.98
C LEU A 18 46.59 -25.00 -23.51
N LEU A 19 47.54 -24.94 -22.56
CA LEU A 19 47.22 -25.01 -21.11
C LEU A 19 47.36 -23.65 -20.39
N THR A 20 47.66 -22.58 -21.08
CA THR A 20 47.80 -21.23 -20.47
C THR A 20 46.68 -20.25 -20.83
N VAL A 21 45.66 -20.65 -21.58
CA VAL A 21 44.51 -19.77 -21.93
C VAL A 21 43.20 -20.10 -21.21
N SER A 22 43.15 -21.19 -20.45
CA SER A 22 41.94 -21.64 -19.80
C SER A 22 41.77 -21.20 -18.31
N VAL A 23 42.67 -20.37 -17.76
CA VAL A 23 42.59 -19.88 -16.38
C VAL A 23 42.10 -18.42 -16.27
N SER A 24 42.03 -17.69 -17.40
CA SER A 24 41.62 -16.25 -17.37
C SER A 24 40.18 -15.97 -17.72
N ALA A 25 39.34 -16.99 -17.94
CA ALA A 25 37.92 -16.80 -18.31
C ALA A 25 36.91 -17.09 -17.16
N ARG A 26 37.41 -17.30 -15.93
CA ARG A 26 36.54 -17.63 -14.79
C ARG A 26 36.40 -16.56 -13.70
N SER A 27 36.95 -15.39 -13.90
CA SER A 27 36.91 -14.29 -12.91
C SER A 27 36.29 -12.99 -13.40
N LEU A 28 35.50 -13.00 -14.47
CA LEU A 28 34.70 -11.85 -14.92
C LEU A 28 33.21 -12.27 -15.04
N ARG A 29 32.67 -12.96 -14.03
CA ARG A 29 31.32 -12.67 -13.61
C ARG A 29 31.40 -11.48 -12.64
N LEU A 30 31.75 -10.36 -13.16
CA LEU A 30 31.25 -9.11 -12.62
C LEU A 30 29.75 -9.31 -12.47
N SER A 31 29.28 -9.31 -11.22
CA SER A 31 27.89 -9.06 -10.92
C SER A 31 27.46 -7.95 -11.85
N ALA A 32 26.62 -8.24 -12.82
CA ALA A 32 25.86 -7.19 -13.46
C ALA A 32 25.09 -6.58 -12.29
N SER A 33 25.62 -5.53 -11.69
CA SER A 33 24.89 -4.62 -10.84
C SER A 33 23.67 -4.31 -11.68
N ALA A 34 22.51 -4.85 -11.29
CA ALA A 34 21.28 -4.60 -12.00
C ALA A 34 21.17 -3.07 -12.06
N GLN A 35 21.37 -2.53 -13.25
CA GLN A 35 21.34 -1.07 -13.44
C GLN A 35 19.99 -0.61 -12.93
N VAL A 36 19.98 0.36 -12.00
CA VAL A 36 18.75 0.99 -11.56
C VAL A 36 18.04 1.46 -12.82
N PRO A 37 16.78 1.05 -13.05
CA PRO A 37 16.10 1.43 -14.28
C PRO A 37 16.06 2.96 -14.35
N GLU A 38 16.35 3.51 -15.50
CA GLU A 38 16.36 4.96 -15.74
C GLU A 38 15.02 5.59 -15.37
N LYS A 39 13.92 4.81 -15.46
CA LYS A 39 12.56 5.27 -15.24
C LYS A 39 11.69 4.18 -14.61
N ILE A 40 11.03 4.52 -13.48
CA ILE A 40 10.05 3.67 -12.80
C ILE A 40 8.66 4.22 -13.06
N VAL A 41 7.81 3.46 -13.78
CA VAL A 41 6.40 3.83 -13.99
C VAL A 41 5.58 3.42 -12.78
N LEU A 42 4.95 4.42 -12.12
CA LEU A 42 4.21 4.26 -10.87
C LEU A 42 2.75 4.66 -11.06
N GLY A 43 1.84 3.76 -10.66
CA GLY A 43 0.41 4.04 -10.61
C GLY A 43 0.01 4.76 -9.33
N THR A 44 -0.76 5.85 -9.43
CA THR A 44 -1.22 6.61 -8.27
C THR A 44 -2.69 6.99 -8.37
N LEU A 45 -3.29 7.25 -7.22
CA LEU A 45 -4.68 7.70 -7.06
C LEU A 45 -4.70 9.17 -6.59
N PRO A 46 -5.81 9.90 -6.81
CA PRO A 46 -5.95 11.28 -6.36
C PRO A 46 -6.30 11.35 -4.86
N ILE A 47 -5.43 10.80 -4.01
CA ILE A 47 -5.57 10.76 -2.56
C ILE A 47 -4.32 11.33 -1.88
N PRO A 48 -4.44 11.88 -0.66
CA PRO A 48 -3.28 12.24 0.14
C PRO A 48 -2.44 10.99 0.47
N GLY A 49 -1.15 11.03 0.17
CA GLY A 49 -0.23 9.93 0.40
C GLY A 49 1.21 10.32 0.04
N ILE A 50 2.09 9.35 -0.07
CA ILE A 50 3.51 9.57 -0.36
C ILE A 50 3.69 10.23 -1.72
N VAL A 51 3.04 9.71 -2.76
CA VAL A 51 3.20 10.21 -4.13
C VAL A 51 2.64 11.63 -4.28
N SER A 52 1.51 11.94 -3.64
CA SER A 52 0.94 13.29 -3.65
C SER A 52 1.76 14.30 -2.84
N SER A 53 2.70 13.85 -2.03
CA SER A 53 3.61 14.68 -1.22
C SER A 53 4.92 15.05 -1.93
N ILE A 54 5.15 14.54 -3.14
CA ILE A 54 6.33 14.91 -3.94
C ILE A 54 6.23 16.39 -4.36
N GLY A 55 7.24 17.19 -4.02
CA GLY A 55 7.23 18.60 -4.40
C GLY A 55 8.34 19.43 -3.76
N GLN A 56 8.19 19.84 -2.51
CA GLN A 56 9.23 20.58 -1.78
C GLN A 56 10.47 19.72 -1.54
N VAL A 57 10.26 18.42 -1.31
CA VAL A 57 11.27 17.38 -1.26
C VAL A 57 10.95 16.33 -2.31
N ASP A 58 11.97 15.66 -2.83
CA ASP A 58 11.82 14.52 -3.72
C ASP A 58 12.83 13.44 -3.34
N PHE A 59 12.49 12.66 -2.33
CA PHE A 59 13.35 11.60 -1.83
C PHE A 59 13.56 10.48 -2.85
N PHE A 60 12.66 10.28 -3.81
CA PHE A 60 12.90 9.34 -4.91
C PHE A 60 14.07 9.82 -5.79
N LYS A 61 14.08 11.10 -6.14
CA LYS A 61 15.17 11.69 -6.91
C LYS A 61 16.50 11.70 -6.15
N GLU A 62 16.46 11.95 -4.84
CA GLU A 62 17.65 11.90 -3.98
C GLU A 62 18.23 10.49 -3.88
N GLU A 63 17.40 9.45 -3.96
CA GLU A 63 17.83 8.04 -4.08
C GLU A 63 18.30 7.66 -5.50
N GLY A 64 18.29 8.60 -6.44
CA GLY A 64 18.68 8.38 -7.83
C GLY A 64 17.61 7.65 -8.66
N LEU A 65 16.34 7.70 -8.24
CA LEU A 65 15.22 7.13 -8.96
C LEU A 65 14.50 8.21 -9.77
N THR A 66 14.11 7.87 -11.01
CA THR A 66 13.23 8.70 -11.83
C THR A 66 11.86 8.07 -11.89
N LEU A 67 10.84 8.78 -11.38
CA LEU A 67 9.45 8.29 -11.40
C LEU A 67 8.68 8.90 -12.58
N GLU A 68 7.95 8.07 -13.31
CA GLU A 68 6.87 8.47 -14.19
C GLU A 68 5.53 8.10 -13.55
N LEU A 69 4.70 9.11 -13.30
CA LEU A 69 3.42 8.90 -12.62
C LEU A 69 2.29 8.69 -13.62
N THR A 70 1.63 7.54 -13.52
CA THR A 70 0.37 7.26 -14.22
C THR A 70 -0.79 7.42 -13.24
N ARG A 71 -1.68 8.38 -13.49
CA ARG A 71 -2.82 8.68 -12.62
C ARG A 71 -4.03 7.84 -13.01
N PHE A 72 -4.67 7.26 -12.01
CA PHE A 72 -5.89 6.48 -12.14
C PHE A 72 -6.99 7.07 -11.26
N ASN A 73 -8.25 6.92 -11.65
CA ASN A 73 -9.38 7.43 -10.87
C ASN A 73 -9.87 6.47 -9.78
N ASN A 74 -9.52 5.18 -9.90
CA ASN A 74 -9.84 4.15 -8.91
C ASN A 74 -8.80 3.03 -8.94
N PHE A 75 -8.94 2.09 -8.01
CA PHE A 75 -7.95 1.07 -7.73
C PHE A 75 -7.86 -0.06 -8.78
N ALA A 76 -8.99 -0.52 -9.31
CA ALA A 76 -9.00 -1.69 -10.20
C ALA A 76 -8.13 -1.51 -11.46
N PRO A 77 -8.13 -0.35 -12.15
CA PRO A 77 -7.19 -0.08 -13.23
C PRO A 77 -5.72 -0.08 -12.83
N VAL A 78 -5.37 0.32 -11.58
CA VAL A 78 -3.98 0.24 -11.10
C VAL A 78 -3.53 -1.22 -11.05
N LEU A 79 -4.35 -2.11 -10.47
CA LEU A 79 -4.04 -3.55 -10.43
C LEU A 79 -3.90 -4.15 -11.84
N GLN A 80 -4.78 -3.78 -12.76
CA GLN A 80 -4.69 -4.24 -14.14
C GLN A 80 -3.39 -3.76 -14.81
N ALA A 81 -3.02 -2.50 -14.63
CA ALA A 81 -1.78 -1.93 -15.15
C ALA A 81 -0.55 -2.61 -14.53
N MET A 82 -0.59 -2.95 -13.23
CA MET A 82 0.47 -3.74 -12.59
C MET A 82 0.54 -5.17 -13.13
N THR A 83 -0.59 -5.80 -13.42
CA THR A 83 -0.62 -7.15 -14.00
C THR A 83 0.01 -7.18 -15.38
N THR A 84 -0.30 -6.21 -16.23
CA THR A 84 0.25 -6.11 -17.59
C THR A 84 1.69 -5.60 -17.65
N GLY A 85 2.20 -5.02 -16.54
CA GLY A 85 3.53 -4.42 -16.48
C GLY A 85 3.62 -2.99 -17.01
N SER A 86 2.50 -2.37 -17.37
CA SER A 86 2.48 -0.96 -17.76
C SER A 86 2.78 -0.01 -16.60
N VAL A 87 2.55 -0.43 -15.36
CA VAL A 87 3.15 0.14 -14.14
C VAL A 87 3.83 -0.96 -13.32
N VAL A 88 4.93 -0.64 -12.68
CA VAL A 88 5.70 -1.60 -11.88
C VAL A 88 5.54 -1.40 -10.37
N ALA A 89 5.11 -0.21 -9.98
CA ALA A 89 4.86 0.16 -8.58
C ALA A 89 3.51 0.86 -8.45
N GLY A 90 2.94 0.89 -7.25
CA GLY A 90 1.71 1.62 -6.99
C GLY A 90 1.51 1.94 -5.51
N GLU A 91 0.93 3.13 -5.27
CA GLU A 91 0.39 3.51 -3.96
C GLU A 91 -1.12 3.38 -4.01
N PHE A 92 -1.68 2.53 -3.16
CA PHE A 92 -3.10 2.18 -3.18
C PHE A 92 -3.60 1.64 -1.83
N GLY A 93 -4.91 1.44 -1.71
CA GLY A 93 -5.52 0.91 -0.49
C GLY A 93 -5.08 -0.52 -0.16
N VAL A 94 -4.86 -0.80 1.13
CA VAL A 94 -4.44 -2.12 1.62
C VAL A 94 -5.44 -3.23 1.26
N ALA A 95 -6.75 -2.95 1.28
CA ALA A 95 -7.77 -3.92 0.88
C ALA A 95 -7.52 -4.43 -0.54
N GLY A 96 -7.20 -3.52 -1.47
CA GLY A 96 -6.88 -3.88 -2.83
C GLY A 96 -5.62 -4.72 -2.96
N SER A 97 -4.58 -4.45 -2.17
CA SER A 97 -3.37 -5.29 -2.18
C SER A 97 -3.69 -6.72 -1.73
N ILE A 98 -4.48 -6.89 -0.67
CA ILE A 98 -4.93 -8.20 -0.20
C ILE A 98 -5.74 -8.93 -1.28
N ILE A 99 -6.67 -8.23 -1.93
CA ILE A 99 -7.45 -8.79 -3.05
C ILE A 99 -6.53 -9.22 -4.19
N GLY A 100 -5.59 -8.38 -4.58
CA GLY A 100 -4.62 -8.69 -5.65
C GLY A 100 -3.78 -9.92 -5.30
N ILE A 101 -3.21 -9.96 -4.11
CA ILE A 101 -2.38 -11.06 -3.61
C ILE A 101 -3.20 -12.37 -3.57
N THR A 102 -4.43 -12.34 -3.03
CA THR A 102 -5.28 -13.55 -2.93
C THR A 102 -5.75 -14.08 -4.28
N ARG A 103 -5.85 -13.22 -5.29
CA ARG A 103 -6.14 -13.58 -6.69
C ARG A 103 -4.90 -14.01 -7.49
N GLY A 104 -3.74 -14.14 -6.84
CA GLY A 104 -2.51 -14.61 -7.46
C GLY A 104 -1.82 -13.58 -8.35
N LEU A 105 -2.11 -12.28 -8.20
CA LEU A 105 -1.35 -11.27 -8.92
C LEU A 105 0.12 -11.27 -8.46
N PRO A 106 1.08 -11.03 -9.37
CA PRO A 106 2.51 -11.01 -9.05
C PRO A 106 2.91 -9.74 -8.30
N LEU A 107 2.22 -9.50 -7.17
CA LEU A 107 2.33 -8.32 -6.32
C LEU A 107 3.05 -8.67 -5.03
N ILE A 108 3.95 -7.79 -4.58
CA ILE A 108 4.45 -7.75 -3.21
C ILE A 108 4.05 -6.42 -2.57
N ALA A 109 3.77 -6.45 -1.26
CA ALA A 109 3.29 -5.28 -0.52
C ALA A 109 4.03 -5.12 0.82
N PRO A 110 5.37 -4.90 0.80
CA PRO A 110 6.20 -4.87 1.99
C PRO A 110 6.19 -3.54 2.74
N PHE A 111 5.28 -2.61 2.38
CA PHE A 111 5.24 -1.27 2.94
C PHE A 111 3.83 -0.87 3.34
N LEU A 112 3.61 -0.60 4.63
CA LEU A 112 2.40 0.03 5.15
C LEU A 112 2.57 1.55 5.08
N ALA A 113 1.74 2.22 4.27
CA ALA A 113 1.83 3.66 4.08
C ALA A 113 1.14 4.44 5.21
N GLY A 114 -0.03 3.99 5.63
CA GLY A 114 -0.79 4.67 6.67
C GLY A 114 -1.85 3.79 7.29
N PHE A 115 -2.40 4.23 8.41
CA PHE A 115 -3.42 3.52 9.15
C PHE A 115 -4.37 4.47 9.89
N SER A 116 -5.51 3.93 10.32
CA SER A 116 -6.55 4.61 11.09
C SER A 116 -6.62 4.01 12.49
N THR A 117 -6.73 4.88 13.50
CA THR A 117 -6.92 4.48 14.90
C THR A 117 -8.06 5.29 15.52
N PRO A 118 -8.61 4.88 16.66
CA PRO A 118 -9.64 5.68 17.36
C PRO A 118 -9.20 7.11 17.66
N GLY A 119 -7.89 7.32 17.93
CA GLY A 119 -7.33 8.66 18.15
C GLY A 119 -7.12 9.47 16.87
N HIS A 120 -6.97 8.80 15.73
CA HIS A 120 -6.76 9.40 14.41
C HIS A 120 -7.62 8.70 13.34
N PRO A 121 -8.96 8.86 13.40
CA PRO A 121 -9.85 8.29 12.39
C PRO A 121 -9.65 9.01 11.06
N PHE A 122 -9.49 8.26 9.98
CA PHE A 122 -9.23 8.82 8.64
C PHE A 122 -10.51 8.88 7.80
N GLU A 123 -11.28 7.80 7.74
CA GLU A 123 -12.52 7.74 6.99
C GLU A 123 -13.72 8.06 7.89
N ARG A 124 -14.73 8.70 7.28
CA ARG A 124 -15.95 9.14 7.99
C ARG A 124 -17.19 8.88 7.15
N ILE A 125 -18.29 8.50 7.83
CA ILE A 125 -19.63 8.56 7.24
C ILE A 125 -20.20 9.93 7.59
N MET A 126 -20.55 10.69 6.56
CA MET A 126 -20.99 12.07 6.69
C MET A 126 -22.35 12.29 6.03
N VAL A 127 -23.11 13.21 6.60
CA VAL A 127 -24.42 13.65 6.12
C VAL A 127 -24.52 15.17 6.20
N LEU A 128 -25.51 15.77 5.53
CA LEU A 128 -25.80 17.20 5.70
C LEU A 128 -26.24 17.50 7.14
N GLN A 129 -26.04 18.72 7.60
CA GLN A 129 -26.33 19.16 8.97
C GLN A 129 -27.77 18.90 9.37
N ASP A 130 -28.72 19.08 8.46
CA ASP A 130 -30.18 18.92 8.68
C ASP A 130 -30.67 17.48 8.43
N SER A 131 -29.77 16.53 8.12
CA SER A 131 -30.14 15.14 7.90
C SER A 131 -30.73 14.48 9.15
N PRO A 132 -31.80 13.68 9.04
CA PRO A 132 -32.35 12.90 10.15
C PRO A 132 -31.45 11.73 10.59
N ILE A 133 -30.45 11.32 9.77
CA ILE A 133 -29.53 10.23 10.07
C ILE A 133 -28.59 10.67 11.20
N LYS A 134 -28.65 9.98 12.35
CA LYS A 134 -27.85 10.29 13.55
C LYS A 134 -26.91 9.16 13.94
N THR A 135 -27.25 7.92 13.56
CA THR A 135 -26.52 6.70 13.90
C THR A 135 -26.28 5.87 12.64
N LEU A 136 -25.42 4.86 12.74
CA LEU A 136 -25.21 3.90 11.66
C LEU A 136 -26.48 3.09 11.31
N ASP A 137 -27.33 2.78 12.30
CA ASP A 137 -28.57 2.05 12.06
C ASP A 137 -29.58 2.86 11.21
N ASP A 138 -29.51 4.19 11.23
CA ASP A 138 -30.35 5.06 10.41
C ASP A 138 -30.00 5.02 8.91
N LEU A 139 -28.89 4.38 8.55
CA LEU A 139 -28.51 4.17 7.14
C LEU A 139 -29.35 3.12 6.44
N LYS A 140 -30.20 2.35 7.18
CA LYS A 140 -31.09 1.36 6.57
C LYS A 140 -32.00 1.99 5.51
N GLY A 141 -31.94 1.48 4.29
CA GLY A 141 -32.70 1.97 3.13
C GLY A 141 -32.28 3.35 2.63
N LYS A 142 -31.13 3.88 3.06
CA LYS A 142 -30.59 5.17 2.62
C LYS A 142 -29.54 4.98 1.52
N LYS A 143 -29.40 6.00 0.68
CA LYS A 143 -28.36 6.06 -0.36
C LYS A 143 -27.05 6.51 0.25
N LEU A 144 -26.05 5.63 0.25
CA LEU A 144 -24.69 5.93 0.72
C LEU A 144 -23.70 5.88 -0.44
N ALA A 145 -23.12 7.04 -0.79
CA ALA A 145 -22.03 7.08 -1.74
C ALA A 145 -20.73 6.57 -1.13
N PHE A 146 -19.98 5.76 -1.89
CA PHE A 146 -18.70 5.20 -1.48
C PHE A 146 -17.80 4.93 -2.71
N LEU A 147 -16.53 4.58 -2.50
CA LEU A 147 -15.55 4.37 -3.59
C LEU A 147 -15.81 3.13 -4.46
N GLY A 148 -16.72 2.27 -4.05
CA GLY A 148 -17.06 1.03 -4.76
C GLY A 148 -16.56 -0.24 -4.08
N PRO A 149 -16.97 -1.40 -4.63
CA PRO A 149 -16.60 -2.71 -4.10
C PRO A 149 -15.09 -2.93 -4.08
N GLY A 150 -14.59 -3.62 -3.04
CA GLY A 150 -13.18 -3.97 -2.88
C GLY A 150 -12.29 -2.81 -2.41
N THR A 151 -12.88 -1.69 -2.02
CA THR A 151 -12.17 -0.56 -1.43
C THR A 151 -12.16 -0.62 0.10
N VAL A 152 -11.32 0.23 0.74
CA VAL A 152 -11.30 0.33 2.21
C VAL A 152 -12.67 0.69 2.78
N PRO A 153 -13.42 1.69 2.26
CA PRO A 153 -14.81 1.93 2.67
C PRO A 153 -15.73 0.71 2.56
N ASP A 154 -15.63 -0.06 1.48
CA ASP A 154 -16.43 -1.28 1.31
C ASP A 154 -16.15 -2.32 2.39
N MET A 155 -14.89 -2.47 2.74
CA MET A 155 -14.44 -3.35 3.81
C MET A 155 -15.03 -2.91 5.18
N PHE A 156 -14.99 -1.62 5.52
CA PHE A 156 -15.58 -1.10 6.75
C PHE A 156 -17.10 -1.35 6.82
N LEU A 157 -17.80 -1.19 5.69
CA LEU A 157 -19.25 -1.50 5.62
C LEU A 157 -19.53 -2.99 5.89
N GLY A 158 -18.61 -3.88 5.54
CA GLY A 158 -18.68 -5.30 5.89
C GLY A 158 -18.65 -5.58 7.40
N ALA A 159 -18.12 -4.65 8.19
CA ALA A 159 -18.07 -4.77 9.66
C ALA A 159 -19.35 -4.30 10.38
N LEU A 160 -20.30 -3.68 9.68
CA LEU A 160 -21.56 -3.16 10.28
C LEU A 160 -22.26 -4.16 11.21
N PRO A 161 -22.44 -5.46 10.86
CA PRO A 161 -23.15 -6.40 11.71
C PRO A 161 -22.50 -6.67 13.09
N LYS A 162 -21.24 -6.25 13.27
CA LYS A 162 -20.53 -6.36 14.55
C LYS A 162 -20.92 -5.27 15.55
N LYS A 163 -21.41 -4.14 15.06
CA LYS A 163 -21.67 -2.93 15.87
C LYS A 163 -23.09 -2.38 15.74
N THR A 164 -23.86 -2.88 14.77
CA THR A 164 -25.20 -2.37 14.43
C THR A 164 -26.18 -3.51 14.15
N ASN A 165 -27.46 -3.17 13.97
CA ASN A 165 -28.51 -4.12 13.59
C ASN A 165 -28.71 -4.20 12.06
N ILE A 166 -27.87 -3.54 11.28
CA ILE A 166 -27.96 -3.52 9.82
C ILE A 166 -26.75 -4.20 9.18
N ARG A 167 -26.91 -4.60 7.94
CA ARG A 167 -25.88 -5.13 7.07
C ARG A 167 -25.63 -4.16 5.92
N LYS A 168 -24.53 -4.35 5.22
CA LYS A 168 -24.19 -3.62 4.01
C LYS A 168 -25.32 -3.69 2.96
N GLU A 169 -25.97 -4.84 2.84
CA GLU A 169 -27.08 -5.08 1.89
C GLU A 169 -28.37 -4.33 2.26
N ASP A 170 -28.49 -3.84 3.49
CA ASP A 170 -29.62 -3.01 3.93
C ASP A 170 -29.47 -1.54 3.49
N ILE A 171 -28.34 -1.16 2.87
CA ILE A 171 -28.02 0.20 2.43
C ILE A 171 -28.03 0.24 0.90
N ASP A 172 -28.61 1.29 0.32
CA ASP A 172 -28.53 1.57 -1.14
C ASP A 172 -27.14 2.16 -1.44
N LEU A 173 -26.19 1.30 -1.80
CA LEU A 173 -24.80 1.68 -2.03
C LEU A 173 -24.59 2.25 -3.44
N VAL A 174 -24.10 3.48 -3.53
CA VAL A 174 -23.88 4.22 -4.78
C VAL A 174 -22.37 4.38 -5.03
N PRO A 175 -21.74 3.53 -5.84
CA PRO A 175 -20.33 3.70 -6.20
C PRO A 175 -20.10 4.97 -7.00
N MET A 176 -19.16 5.81 -6.54
CA MET A 176 -18.76 7.00 -7.30
C MET A 176 -17.34 7.46 -6.95
N PRO A 177 -16.68 8.23 -7.85
CA PRO A 177 -15.39 8.85 -7.55
C PRO A 177 -15.48 9.78 -6.34
N ALA A 178 -14.46 9.74 -5.46
CA ALA A 178 -14.44 10.54 -4.25
C ALA A 178 -14.70 12.05 -4.46
N PRO A 179 -14.11 12.72 -5.47
CA PRO A 179 -14.35 14.15 -5.70
C PRO A 179 -15.82 14.52 -5.95
N ASN A 180 -16.64 13.59 -6.42
CA ASN A 180 -18.04 13.84 -6.74
C ASN A 180 -18.97 13.70 -5.53
N MET A 181 -18.52 13.05 -4.46
CA MET A 181 -19.36 12.74 -3.29
C MET A 181 -19.89 13.99 -2.56
N PRO A 182 -19.10 15.05 -2.31
CA PRO A 182 -19.61 16.23 -1.62
C PRO A 182 -20.72 16.94 -2.38
N ASP A 183 -20.59 17.07 -3.70
CA ASP A 183 -21.60 17.73 -4.54
C ASP A 183 -22.86 16.85 -4.63
N ALA A 184 -22.72 15.53 -4.74
CA ALA A 184 -23.86 14.61 -4.72
C ALA A 184 -24.64 14.67 -3.39
N LEU A 185 -23.93 14.79 -2.26
CA LEU A 185 -24.53 14.98 -0.94
C LEU A 185 -25.26 16.33 -0.84
N ALA A 186 -24.61 17.42 -1.28
CA ALA A 186 -25.20 18.77 -1.24
C ALA A 186 -26.47 18.87 -2.10
N GLN A 187 -26.49 18.20 -3.26
CA GLN A 187 -27.65 18.12 -4.16
C GLN A 187 -28.70 17.08 -3.70
N ARG A 188 -28.48 16.39 -2.59
CA ARG A 188 -29.37 15.34 -2.06
C ARG A 188 -29.62 14.18 -3.03
N LEU A 189 -28.66 13.92 -3.93
CA LEU A 189 -28.67 12.74 -4.80
C LEU A 189 -28.36 11.47 -4.03
N VAL A 190 -27.65 11.63 -2.88
CA VAL A 190 -27.39 10.62 -1.87
C VAL A 190 -27.68 11.19 -0.48
N ASP A 191 -28.03 10.31 0.47
CA ASP A 191 -28.36 10.68 1.85
C ASP A 191 -27.12 10.82 2.72
N ALA A 192 -26.08 10.06 2.40
CA ALA A 192 -24.82 10.02 3.12
C ALA A 192 -23.64 9.74 2.16
N ILE A 193 -22.44 10.07 2.61
CA ILE A 193 -21.19 9.72 1.91
C ILE A 193 -20.24 9.01 2.86
N PHE A 194 -19.51 8.01 2.36
CA PHE A 194 -18.37 7.44 3.05
C PHE A 194 -17.12 8.17 2.55
N ALA A 195 -16.79 9.25 3.23
CA ALA A 195 -15.78 10.21 2.81
C ALA A 195 -14.38 9.84 3.29
N ILE A 196 -13.40 10.08 2.44
CA ILE A 196 -11.97 10.05 2.74
C ILE A 196 -11.39 11.45 2.47
N PRO A 197 -10.27 11.84 3.09
CA PRO A 197 -9.60 13.09 2.71
C PRO A 197 -9.15 13.09 1.23
N PRO A 198 -9.22 14.24 0.55
CA PRO A 198 -9.70 15.55 1.03
C PRO A 198 -11.22 15.75 0.88
N THR A 199 -11.97 14.75 0.45
CA THR A 199 -13.41 14.81 0.15
C THR A 199 -14.22 15.18 1.38
N ASP A 200 -13.87 14.64 2.53
CA ASP A 200 -14.48 14.93 3.83
C ASP A 200 -14.34 16.42 4.19
N THR A 201 -13.18 17.02 3.90
CA THR A 201 -12.93 18.44 4.15
C THR A 201 -13.82 19.31 3.29
N VAL A 202 -14.02 18.97 2.01
CA VAL A 202 -14.96 19.70 1.13
C VAL A 202 -16.38 19.60 1.67
N ALA A 203 -16.82 18.39 2.03
CA ALA A 203 -18.18 18.19 2.55
C ALA A 203 -18.42 19.01 3.83
N GLU A 204 -17.45 19.04 4.74
CA GLU A 204 -17.54 19.75 6.01
C GLU A 204 -17.46 21.27 5.81
N GLN A 205 -16.45 21.78 5.11
CA GLN A 205 -16.18 23.21 5.03
C GLN A 205 -17.09 23.94 4.03
N LYS A 206 -17.41 23.30 2.89
CA LYS A 206 -18.22 23.94 1.86
C LYS A 206 -19.72 23.70 2.03
N TYR A 207 -20.10 22.49 2.50
CA TYR A 207 -21.50 22.07 2.55
C TYR A 207 -22.02 21.85 3.98
N GLN A 208 -21.22 22.16 5.00
CA GLN A 208 -21.58 22.01 6.42
C GLN A 208 -22.05 20.58 6.75
N ALA A 209 -21.46 19.59 6.09
CA ALA A 209 -21.72 18.21 6.42
C ALA A 209 -21.14 17.87 7.80
N ARG A 210 -21.83 16.99 8.52
CA ARG A 210 -21.38 16.48 9.82
C ARG A 210 -21.06 15.00 9.77
N THR A 211 -20.18 14.58 10.63
CA THR A 211 -19.86 13.15 10.84
C THR A 211 -20.99 12.46 11.60
N VAL A 212 -21.44 11.33 11.10
CA VAL A 212 -22.32 10.39 11.80
C VAL A 212 -21.52 9.37 12.58
N ALA A 213 -20.50 8.81 11.93
CA ALA A 213 -19.59 7.84 12.54
C ALA A 213 -18.21 7.91 11.87
N ASN A 214 -17.17 7.63 12.64
CA ASN A 214 -15.84 7.35 12.10
C ASN A 214 -15.75 5.87 11.75
N ALA A 215 -15.02 5.52 10.70
CA ALA A 215 -14.80 4.13 10.33
C ALA A 215 -14.14 3.30 11.45
N THR A 216 -13.35 3.96 12.30
CA THR A 216 -12.70 3.34 13.47
C THR A 216 -13.69 2.87 14.56
N GLU A 217 -14.94 3.32 14.53
CA GLU A 217 -16.00 2.79 15.38
C GLU A 217 -16.44 1.37 14.95
N LEU A 218 -16.27 1.07 13.65
CA LEU A 218 -16.50 -0.26 13.08
C LEU A 218 -15.26 -1.16 13.20
N VAL A 219 -14.10 -0.62 12.88
CA VAL A 219 -12.80 -1.31 12.93
C VAL A 219 -11.78 -0.37 13.55
N PRO A 220 -11.46 -0.55 14.84
CA PRO A 220 -10.63 0.40 15.60
C PRO A 220 -9.23 0.63 15.02
N TYR A 221 -8.64 -0.41 14.43
CA TYR A 221 -7.31 -0.34 13.81
C TYR A 221 -7.37 -0.92 12.41
N ALA A 222 -7.06 -0.10 11.43
CA ALA A 222 -7.08 -0.52 10.03
C ALA A 222 -5.92 0.10 9.24
N GLY A 223 -5.16 -0.73 8.55
CA GLY A 223 -4.24 -0.27 7.52
C GLY A 223 -5.03 0.36 6.38
N LEU A 224 -4.58 1.52 5.91
CA LEU A 224 -5.26 2.30 4.88
C LEU A 224 -4.60 2.16 3.53
N GLY A 225 -3.29 2.36 3.49
CA GLY A 225 -2.51 2.39 2.28
C GLY A 225 -1.32 1.45 2.32
N THR A 226 -0.90 1.03 1.14
CA THR A 226 0.33 0.26 0.91
C THR A 226 1.05 0.79 -0.30
N PHE A 227 2.36 0.61 -0.33
CA PHE A 227 3.17 0.83 -1.51
C PHE A 227 3.65 -0.52 -2.04
N GLY A 228 3.04 -0.96 -3.13
CA GLY A 228 3.29 -2.28 -3.71
C GLY A 228 4.19 -2.24 -4.94
N LEU A 229 4.85 -3.36 -5.20
CA LEU A 229 5.68 -3.60 -6.38
C LEU A 229 5.26 -4.86 -7.11
N ARG A 230 5.48 -4.90 -8.42
CA ARG A 230 5.53 -6.17 -9.14
C ARG A 230 6.68 -7.01 -8.62
N ARG A 231 6.41 -8.27 -8.32
CA ARG A 231 7.42 -9.24 -7.86
C ARG A 231 8.60 -9.34 -8.83
N GLU A 232 8.29 -9.48 -10.13
CA GLU A 232 9.30 -9.58 -11.19
C GLU A 232 10.26 -8.37 -11.16
N PHE A 233 9.73 -7.15 -11.01
CA PHE A 233 10.55 -5.95 -10.91
C PHE A 233 11.45 -6.00 -9.65
N ALA A 234 10.90 -6.35 -8.52
CA ALA A 234 11.66 -6.45 -7.27
C ALA A 234 12.76 -7.53 -7.32
N ASP A 235 12.52 -8.62 -8.03
CA ASP A 235 13.49 -9.72 -8.19
C ASP A 235 14.60 -9.39 -9.18
N THR A 236 14.28 -8.67 -10.26
CA THR A 236 15.26 -8.30 -11.29
C THR A 236 16.00 -7.00 -10.96
N HIS A 237 15.41 -6.10 -10.14
CA HIS A 237 15.98 -4.82 -9.76
C HIS A 237 15.94 -4.62 -8.22
N PRO A 238 16.57 -5.51 -7.43
CA PRO A 238 16.45 -5.48 -5.96
C PRO A 238 16.99 -4.20 -5.34
N GLU A 239 18.02 -3.60 -5.94
CA GLU A 239 18.58 -2.33 -5.44
C GLU A 239 17.61 -1.15 -5.69
N ALA A 240 16.96 -1.11 -6.87
CA ALA A 240 15.93 -0.10 -7.14
C ALA A 240 14.72 -0.25 -6.21
N ALA A 241 14.30 -1.49 -5.92
CA ALA A 241 13.23 -1.77 -4.96
C ALA A 241 13.60 -1.26 -3.55
N ARG A 242 14.81 -1.51 -3.07
CA ARG A 242 15.27 -1.03 -1.76
C ARG A 242 15.32 0.49 -1.69
N LYS A 243 15.89 1.16 -2.71
CA LYS A 243 15.90 2.62 -2.82
C LYS A 243 14.49 3.22 -2.82
N LEU A 244 13.56 2.57 -3.51
CA LEU A 244 12.15 2.98 -3.54
C LEU A 244 11.54 2.99 -2.13
N TYR A 245 11.72 1.92 -1.36
CA TYR A 245 11.19 1.84 0.01
C TYR A 245 11.93 2.77 0.96
N ARG A 246 13.24 2.97 0.80
CA ARG A 246 13.99 3.97 1.56
C ARG A 246 13.45 5.39 1.33
N ALA A 247 13.15 5.75 0.09
CA ALA A 247 12.48 7.01 -0.22
C ALA A 247 11.07 7.08 0.41
N CYS A 248 10.29 6.00 0.35
CA CYS A 248 8.96 5.95 0.99
C CYS A 248 9.04 6.17 2.51
N ILE A 249 10.00 5.55 3.20
CA ILE A 249 10.23 5.76 4.64
C ILE A 249 10.57 7.23 4.93
N ARG A 250 11.47 7.83 4.15
CA ARG A 250 11.83 9.23 4.29
C ARG A 250 10.64 10.15 4.07
N PHE A 251 9.78 9.86 3.09
CA PHE A 251 8.53 10.59 2.87
C PHE A 251 7.56 10.44 4.04
N ALA A 252 7.33 9.22 4.54
CA ALA A 252 6.44 8.98 5.66
C ALA A 252 6.84 9.84 6.87
N ARG A 253 8.12 9.86 7.20
CA ARG A 253 8.66 10.68 8.30
C ARG A 253 8.55 12.17 8.03
N TRP A 254 8.91 12.62 6.81
CA TRP A 254 8.80 14.04 6.45
C TRP A 254 7.37 14.54 6.51
N ILE A 255 6.41 13.78 6.03
CA ILE A 255 4.98 14.11 6.06
C ILE A 255 4.51 14.33 7.51
N ASP A 256 4.89 13.42 8.39
CA ASP A 256 4.52 13.45 9.80
C ASP A 256 5.20 14.59 10.56
N ASP A 257 6.48 14.85 10.26
CA ASP A 257 7.27 15.93 10.86
C ASP A 257 6.91 17.32 10.29
N ASN A 258 6.32 17.39 9.07
CA ASN A 258 6.01 18.65 8.35
C ASN A 258 4.54 18.73 7.88
N PRO A 259 3.55 18.56 8.76
CA PRO A 259 2.15 18.40 8.35
C PRO A 259 1.56 19.62 7.65
N VAL A 260 2.03 20.84 7.94
CA VAL A 260 1.55 22.06 7.30
C VAL A 260 2.07 22.20 5.88
N ASP A 261 3.37 21.98 5.68
CA ASP A 261 3.98 22.05 4.36
C ASP A 261 3.49 20.92 3.46
N ASN A 262 3.33 19.72 4.04
CA ASN A 262 2.77 18.59 3.31
C ASN A 262 1.35 18.90 2.80
N ARG A 263 0.46 19.48 3.62
CA ARG A 263 -0.90 19.86 3.17
C ARG A 263 -0.86 20.81 1.97
N ARG A 264 0.06 21.76 1.95
CA ARG A 264 0.24 22.69 0.82
C ARG A 264 0.67 21.96 -0.45
N VAL A 265 1.65 21.07 -0.33
CA VAL A 265 2.16 20.27 -1.45
C VAL A 265 1.07 19.35 -2.00
N VAL A 266 0.40 18.61 -1.13
CA VAL A 266 -0.69 17.70 -1.50
C VAL A 266 -1.84 18.46 -2.17
N ALA A 267 -2.26 19.60 -1.61
CA ALA A 267 -3.31 20.42 -2.19
C ALA A 267 -2.95 20.87 -3.61
N LYS A 268 -1.73 21.34 -3.83
CA LYS A 268 -1.24 21.69 -5.16
C LYS A 268 -1.28 20.50 -6.12
N ASN A 269 -0.77 19.36 -5.71
CA ASN A 269 -0.65 18.17 -6.57
C ASN A 269 -1.99 17.51 -6.90
N LEU A 270 -2.97 17.64 -5.99
CA LEU A 270 -4.34 17.16 -6.19
C LEU A 270 -5.28 18.22 -6.77
N SER A 271 -4.80 19.43 -7.09
CA SER A 271 -5.63 20.59 -7.49
C SER A 271 -6.75 20.88 -6.48
N PHE A 272 -6.43 20.72 -5.21
CA PHE A 272 -7.35 20.98 -4.10
C PHE A 272 -7.30 22.47 -3.70
N PRO A 273 -8.44 23.11 -3.32
CA PRO A 273 -8.45 24.52 -2.93
C PRO A 273 -7.49 24.82 -1.79
N ALA A 274 -6.64 25.84 -1.97
CA ALA A 274 -5.56 26.15 -1.02
C ALA A 274 -6.09 26.63 0.34
N ASP A 275 -7.21 27.32 0.35
CA ASP A 275 -7.93 27.80 1.55
C ASP A 275 -8.49 26.64 2.38
N LEU A 276 -8.85 25.54 1.75
CA LEU A 276 -9.32 24.33 2.44
C LEU A 276 -8.18 23.40 2.87
N ALA A 277 -6.97 23.58 2.32
CA ALA A 277 -5.84 22.69 2.58
C ALA A 277 -5.45 22.60 4.07
N VAL A 278 -5.60 23.70 4.82
CA VAL A 278 -5.28 23.76 6.26
C VAL A 278 -6.18 22.84 7.10
N HIS A 279 -7.39 22.57 6.62
CA HIS A 279 -8.37 21.69 7.26
C HIS A 279 -8.26 20.23 6.81
N MET A 280 -7.44 19.95 5.78
CA MET A 280 -7.30 18.61 5.23
C MET A 280 -6.70 17.66 6.27
N ARG A 281 -7.38 16.54 6.48
CA ARG A 281 -6.90 15.47 7.35
C ARG A 281 -5.83 14.65 6.63
N ILE A 282 -4.87 14.17 7.38
CA ILE A 282 -3.80 13.30 6.90
C ILE A 282 -3.89 12.01 7.69
N ALA A 283 -3.69 10.86 7.04
CA ALA A 283 -3.61 9.57 7.74
C ALA A 283 -2.45 9.58 8.73
N LEU A 284 -2.59 8.86 9.81
CA LEU A 284 -1.45 8.51 10.65
C LEU A 284 -0.53 7.60 9.84
N LEU A 285 0.76 7.92 9.78
CA LEU A 285 1.69 7.19 8.94
C LEU A 285 2.43 6.11 9.73
N ALA A 286 2.66 4.97 9.11
CA ALA A 286 3.62 4.00 9.59
C ALA A 286 5.03 4.54 9.25
N ARG A 287 5.68 5.22 10.22
CA ARG A 287 6.91 5.99 10.00
C ARG A 287 8.06 5.17 9.41
N ASN A 288 8.15 3.88 9.74
CA ASN A 288 9.11 2.93 9.17
C ASN A 288 8.51 2.07 8.05
N GLY A 289 7.23 2.21 7.76
CA GLY A 289 6.53 1.47 6.70
C GLY A 289 6.37 -0.03 6.96
N LEU A 290 6.57 -0.50 8.20
CA LEU A 290 6.60 -1.93 8.51
C LEU A 290 5.18 -2.49 8.69
N PRO A 291 4.79 -3.55 7.94
CA PRO A 291 3.47 -4.14 8.04
C PRO A 291 3.24 -4.85 9.39
N VAL A 292 2.09 -4.61 9.99
CA VAL A 292 1.60 -5.29 11.20
C VAL A 292 0.67 -6.42 10.78
N MET A 293 1.08 -7.67 10.99
CA MET A 293 0.39 -8.84 10.45
C MET A 293 -0.98 -9.10 11.06
N PRO A 294 -1.24 -8.88 12.37
CA PRO A 294 -2.59 -8.91 12.92
C PRO A 294 -3.58 -8.03 12.16
N ASN A 295 -3.13 -6.84 11.76
CA ASN A 295 -3.94 -5.93 10.94
C ASN A 295 -4.24 -6.52 9.55
N VAL A 296 -3.24 -7.04 8.84
CA VAL A 296 -3.42 -7.67 7.51
C VAL A 296 -4.41 -8.83 7.58
N TRP A 297 -4.29 -9.68 8.59
CA TRP A 297 -5.20 -10.81 8.80
C TRP A 297 -6.62 -10.36 9.13
N ASN A 298 -6.77 -9.38 10.01
CA ASN A 298 -8.08 -8.83 10.34
C ASN A 298 -8.80 -8.31 9.08
N LEU A 299 -8.08 -7.59 8.21
CA LEU A 299 -8.62 -7.08 6.96
C LEU A 299 -8.94 -8.20 5.95
N TYR A 300 -8.10 -9.22 5.88
CA TYR A 300 -8.36 -10.41 5.06
C TYR A 300 -9.65 -11.12 5.48
N GLU A 301 -9.82 -11.40 6.77
CA GLU A 301 -11.03 -12.07 7.29
C GLU A 301 -12.29 -11.22 7.06
N MET A 302 -12.18 -9.90 7.14
CA MET A 302 -13.29 -9.00 6.79
C MET A 302 -13.68 -9.14 5.32
N LEU A 303 -12.70 -9.18 4.40
CA LEU A 303 -12.96 -9.33 2.96
C LEU A 303 -13.57 -10.70 2.64
N VAL A 304 -13.14 -11.77 3.33
CA VAL A 304 -13.72 -13.11 3.22
C VAL A 304 -15.16 -13.10 3.78
N GLY A 305 -15.37 -12.54 4.97
CA GLY A 305 -16.71 -12.45 5.60
C GLY A 305 -17.70 -11.63 4.77
N ALA A 306 -17.23 -10.59 4.10
CA ALA A 306 -18.01 -9.78 3.15
C ALA A 306 -18.19 -10.43 1.77
N LYS A 307 -17.65 -11.64 1.54
CA LYS A 307 -17.67 -12.36 0.25
C LYS A 307 -17.06 -11.54 -0.91
N THR A 308 -16.14 -10.64 -0.59
CA THR A 308 -15.38 -9.87 -1.59
C THR A 308 -14.29 -10.72 -2.23
N ILE A 309 -13.75 -11.67 -1.46
CA ILE A 309 -12.82 -12.70 -1.91
C ILE A 309 -13.22 -14.06 -1.35
N ASP A 310 -12.85 -15.13 -2.04
CA ASP A 310 -12.93 -16.48 -1.52
C ASP A 310 -11.80 -16.76 -0.51
N PRO A 311 -12.02 -17.60 0.52
CA PRO A 311 -10.97 -18.02 1.42
C PRO A 311 -9.81 -18.71 0.67
N HIS A 312 -8.59 -18.22 0.85
CA HIS A 312 -7.42 -18.87 0.25
C HIS A 312 -7.04 -20.14 1.04
N PRO A 313 -6.66 -21.25 0.40
CA PRO A 313 -6.36 -22.52 1.11
C PRO A 313 -5.15 -22.41 2.05
N ASN A 314 -4.22 -21.50 1.80
CA ASN A 314 -3.08 -21.23 2.67
C ASN A 314 -2.75 -19.73 2.72
N PRO A 315 -3.54 -18.92 3.42
CA PRO A 315 -3.34 -17.47 3.48
C PRO A 315 -2.06 -17.09 4.24
N ALA A 316 -1.65 -17.90 5.25
CA ALA A 316 -0.42 -17.67 6.00
C ALA A 316 0.82 -17.70 5.11
N LYS A 317 0.96 -18.73 4.26
CA LYS A 317 2.04 -18.80 3.29
C LYS A 317 1.96 -17.66 2.28
N LEU A 318 0.76 -17.36 1.78
CA LEU A 318 0.55 -16.33 0.78
C LEU A 318 1.03 -14.96 1.29
N PHE A 319 0.64 -14.57 2.51
CA PHE A 319 1.06 -13.31 3.12
C PHE A 319 2.53 -13.31 3.53
N ASN A 320 3.07 -14.45 3.97
CA ASN A 320 4.50 -14.56 4.19
C ASN A 320 5.28 -14.24 2.90
N ASP A 321 4.91 -14.86 1.78
CA ASP A 321 5.59 -14.70 0.50
C ASP A 321 5.39 -13.30 -0.12
N ALA A 322 4.24 -12.66 0.10
CA ALA A 322 3.90 -11.39 -0.54
C ALA A 322 4.20 -10.16 0.34
N ILE A 323 4.29 -10.32 1.66
CA ILE A 323 4.44 -9.22 2.62
C ILE A 323 5.68 -9.42 3.49
N VAL A 324 5.74 -10.48 4.31
CA VAL A 324 6.77 -10.62 5.35
C VAL A 324 8.17 -10.78 4.75
N GLU A 325 8.37 -11.75 3.85
CA GLU A 325 9.68 -11.98 3.24
C GLU A 325 10.15 -10.79 2.38
N PRO A 326 9.30 -10.16 1.55
CA PRO A 326 9.68 -8.91 0.90
C PRO A 326 10.00 -7.76 1.86
N THR A 327 9.31 -7.67 3.01
CA THR A 327 9.63 -6.66 4.03
C THR A 327 11.03 -6.87 4.60
N LYS A 328 11.37 -8.11 4.96
CA LYS A 328 12.72 -8.47 5.40
C LYS A 328 13.79 -8.22 4.35
N ARG A 329 13.43 -8.33 3.07
CA ARG A 329 14.35 -8.14 1.95
C ARG A 329 14.57 -6.68 1.58
N PHE A 330 13.56 -5.82 1.71
CA PHE A 330 13.59 -4.47 1.16
C PHE A 330 13.36 -3.37 2.21
N THR A 331 12.25 -3.41 2.95
CA THR A 331 11.87 -2.32 3.85
C THR A 331 12.71 -2.32 5.13
N LEU A 332 12.93 -3.49 5.71
CA LEU A 332 13.70 -3.65 6.94
C LEU A 332 15.15 -3.20 6.78
N PRO A 333 15.91 -3.64 5.75
CA PRO A 333 17.25 -3.12 5.51
C PRO A 333 17.28 -1.60 5.25
N ALA A 334 16.24 -1.04 4.63
CA ALA A 334 16.16 0.39 4.44
C ALA A 334 16.00 1.17 5.76
N VAL A 335 15.24 0.62 6.73
CA VAL A 335 15.14 1.18 8.09
C VAL A 335 16.50 1.14 8.79
N GLU A 336 17.21 0.01 8.71
CA GLU A 336 18.54 -0.18 9.29
C GLU A 336 19.59 0.78 8.68
N GLU A 337 19.63 0.86 7.33
CA GLU A 337 20.53 1.76 6.59
C GLU A 337 20.32 3.24 6.94
N LEU A 338 19.08 3.63 7.26
CA LEU A 338 18.74 4.98 7.69
C LEU A 338 19.02 5.22 9.20
N GLY A 339 19.39 4.19 9.95
CA GLY A 339 19.67 4.29 11.39
C GLY A 339 18.47 4.75 12.21
N LEU A 340 17.27 4.33 11.83
CA LEU A 340 16.03 4.83 12.42
C LEU A 340 15.69 4.13 13.74
N GLN A 341 15.05 4.88 14.63
CA GLN A 341 14.47 4.35 15.86
C GLN A 341 13.18 3.58 15.59
N PRO A 342 12.76 2.65 16.46
CA PRO A 342 11.48 1.99 16.37
C PRO A 342 10.33 2.99 16.19
N ASP A 343 9.34 2.60 15.41
CA ASP A 343 8.12 3.37 15.24
C ASP A 343 7.25 3.23 16.51
N PRO A 344 6.98 4.33 17.26
CA PRO A 344 6.21 4.25 18.49
C PRO A 344 4.77 3.74 18.29
N GLU A 345 4.23 3.91 17.09
CA GLU A 345 2.87 3.45 16.76
C GLU A 345 2.78 1.93 16.52
N ILE A 346 3.91 1.27 16.24
CA ILE A 346 3.92 -0.19 16.08
C ILE A 346 3.43 -0.90 17.33
N GLU A 347 3.85 -0.46 18.53
CA GLU A 347 3.39 -1.04 19.79
C GLU A 347 1.88 -0.87 19.96
N THR A 348 1.35 0.32 19.65
CA THR A 348 -0.07 0.61 19.67
C THR A 348 -0.84 -0.28 18.70
N MET A 349 -0.33 -0.47 17.50
CA MET A 349 -0.95 -1.34 16.50
C MET A 349 -0.88 -2.82 16.90
N LEU A 350 0.24 -3.29 17.46
CA LEU A 350 0.36 -4.70 17.90
C LEU A 350 -0.58 -5.03 19.07
N LYS A 351 -0.93 -4.06 19.89
CA LYS A 351 -1.91 -4.17 20.98
C LYS A 351 -3.33 -3.82 20.56
N GLY A 352 -3.55 -3.51 19.30
CA GLY A 352 -4.84 -3.09 18.76
C GLY A 352 -5.92 -4.15 18.89
N ASP A 353 -7.18 -3.70 18.87
CA ASP A 353 -8.34 -4.59 18.80
C ASP A 353 -8.59 -5.02 17.35
N TYR A 354 -8.46 -6.30 17.08
CA TYR A 354 -8.65 -6.92 15.77
C TYR A 354 -9.79 -7.95 15.82
N PRO A 355 -11.05 -7.50 15.77
CA PRO A 355 -12.22 -8.34 16.06
C PRO A 355 -12.45 -9.48 15.07
N PHE A 356 -11.78 -9.48 13.93
CA PHE A 356 -11.86 -10.52 12.92
C PHE A 356 -10.63 -11.45 12.90
N LEU A 357 -9.59 -11.15 13.70
CA LEU A 357 -8.37 -11.96 13.74
C LEU A 357 -8.67 -13.34 14.34
N PRO A 358 -8.39 -14.45 13.61
CA PRO A 358 -8.55 -15.77 14.17
C PRO A 358 -7.51 -16.06 15.25
N LYS A 359 -7.92 -16.60 16.40
CA LYS A 359 -6.99 -16.97 17.50
C LYS A 359 -5.89 -17.93 17.06
N SER A 360 -6.16 -18.77 16.05
CA SER A 360 -5.19 -19.73 15.51
C SER A 360 -3.99 -19.10 14.84
N VAL A 361 -4.06 -17.82 14.45
CA VAL A 361 -2.97 -17.12 13.77
C VAL A 361 -2.23 -16.12 14.65
N GLU A 362 -2.71 -15.86 15.88
CA GLU A 362 -2.06 -14.92 16.82
C GLU A 362 -0.57 -15.26 17.08
N SER A 363 -0.23 -16.55 17.15
CA SER A 363 1.15 -16.98 17.37
C SER A 363 1.99 -17.12 16.10
N TYR A 364 1.38 -17.12 14.92
CA TYR A 364 2.07 -17.41 13.67
C TYR A 364 3.14 -16.36 13.33
N TYR A 365 2.85 -15.10 13.62
CA TYR A 365 3.75 -13.98 13.33
C TYR A 365 4.45 -13.43 14.58
N ALA A 366 4.39 -14.14 15.72
CA ALA A 366 4.98 -13.66 16.99
C ALA A 366 6.48 -13.33 16.90
N ASP A 367 7.24 -14.05 16.07
CA ASP A 367 8.65 -13.74 15.83
C ASP A 367 8.84 -12.45 15.03
N TRP A 368 8.01 -12.25 14.01
CA TRP A 368 8.00 -11.03 13.21
C TRP A 368 7.60 -9.82 14.08
N GLU A 369 6.55 -9.94 14.86
CA GLU A 369 6.08 -8.88 15.77
C GLU A 369 7.12 -8.51 16.82
N ARG A 370 7.80 -9.50 17.40
CA ARG A 370 8.95 -9.23 18.31
C ARG A 370 10.09 -8.51 17.63
N GLN A 371 10.32 -8.79 16.35
CA GLN A 371 11.32 -8.07 15.56
C GLN A 371 10.92 -6.62 15.33
N LEU A 372 9.65 -6.34 15.00
CA LEU A 372 9.13 -4.98 14.83
C LEU A 372 9.34 -4.10 16.08
N LEU A 373 9.15 -4.66 17.27
CA LEU A 373 9.33 -3.94 18.55
C LEU A 373 10.79 -3.60 18.87
N LYS A 374 11.75 -4.22 18.19
CA LYS A 374 13.18 -3.98 18.39
C LYS A 374 13.78 -2.95 17.42
N MET A 375 12.98 -2.51 16.47
CA MET A 375 13.34 -1.63 15.35
C MET A 375 12.64 -0.30 15.46
#